data_c2e6babd503b28c64573f630f4e42f50
#
_entry.id   c2e6babd503b28c64573f630f4e42f50
#
_cell.length_a   1.000
_cell.length_b   1.000
_cell.length_c   1.000
_cell.angle_alpha   90.00
_cell.angle_beta   90.00
_cell.angle_gamma   90.00
#
_symmetry.space_group_name_H-M   'P 1'
#
loop_
_entity.id
_entity.type
_entity.pdbx_description
1 polymer ?
#
loop_
_entity_poly.entity_id
_entity_poly.type
_entity_poly.pdbx_seq_one_letter_code
_entity_poly.pdbx_strand_id
1 'polypeptide(L)'
;FPEGTAAFASGVVQLYTEAIGSWSWWIIATAAFSAMLGTCIACLDGYARSLARSISTLQATPTSANIRHEQWSLILVAIGALSLILLFPSDIRVLVDIATTLSFLVAPLVAGANLYLVTRKEFPAGAKPPRWMVALSWFGLAFLTGFSGLYFLG
;
A
#
# COMPACT_ATOMS: atom_id res chain seq x y z
N PHE A 1 19.62 -12.87 -9.93
CA PHE A 1 19.38 -11.56 -9.31
C PHE A 1 20.36 -11.36 -8.18
N PRO A 2 21.02 -10.20 -8.07
CA PRO A 2 22.02 -9.96 -7.03
C PRO A 2 21.40 -10.08 -5.63
N GLU A 3 22.10 -10.78 -4.76
CA GLU A 3 21.65 -10.99 -3.38
C GLU A 3 21.87 -9.72 -2.57
N GLY A 4 20.79 -9.02 -2.28
CA GLY A 4 20.77 -7.83 -1.44
C GLY A 4 20.03 -6.63 -2.06
N THR A 5 19.34 -5.87 -1.22
CA THR A 5 18.50 -4.72 -1.64
C THR A 5 19.32 -3.61 -2.29
N ALA A 6 20.56 -3.37 -1.80
CA ALA A 6 21.45 -2.37 -2.35
C ALA A 6 21.95 -2.78 -3.75
N ALA A 7 22.26 -4.07 -3.94
CA ALA A 7 22.69 -4.61 -5.22
C ALA A 7 21.57 -4.56 -6.27
N PHE A 8 20.33 -4.81 -5.87
CA PHE A 8 19.17 -4.64 -6.75
C PHE A 8 18.98 -3.18 -7.18
N ALA A 9 19.03 -2.24 -6.23
CA ALA A 9 18.89 -0.82 -6.52
C ALA A 9 20.00 -0.30 -7.45
N SER A 10 21.25 -0.68 -7.22
CA SER A 10 22.36 -0.33 -8.10
C SER A 10 22.22 -0.95 -9.49
N GLY A 11 21.74 -2.19 -9.58
CA GLY A 11 21.48 -2.85 -10.86
C GLY A 11 20.42 -2.14 -11.69
N VAL A 12 19.33 -1.68 -11.07
CA VAL A 12 18.30 -0.89 -11.75
C VAL A 12 18.88 0.43 -12.29
N VAL A 13 19.63 1.17 -11.46
CA VAL A 13 20.28 2.42 -11.89
C VAL A 13 21.25 2.17 -13.03
N GLN A 14 22.05 1.09 -12.95
CA GLN A 14 23.01 0.71 -13.99
C GLN A 14 22.32 0.38 -15.30
N LEU A 15 21.22 -0.34 -15.28
CA LEU A 15 20.45 -0.71 -16.46
C LEU A 15 19.98 0.52 -17.26
N TYR A 16 19.48 1.53 -16.58
CA TYR A 16 19.11 2.79 -17.21
C TYR A 16 20.33 3.59 -17.66
N THR A 17 21.42 3.56 -16.91
CA THR A 17 22.67 4.27 -17.24
C THR A 17 23.31 3.67 -18.50
N GLU A 18 23.26 2.37 -18.69
CA GLU A 18 23.74 1.70 -19.89
C GLU A 18 22.89 2.05 -21.12
N ALA A 19 21.57 2.23 -20.94
CA ALA A 19 20.67 2.58 -22.04
C ALA A 19 20.77 4.06 -22.48
N ILE A 20 21.03 4.98 -21.55
CA ILE A 20 21.00 6.43 -21.81
C ILE A 20 22.41 7.02 -21.94
N GLY A 21 23.35 6.49 -21.15
CA GLY A 21 24.73 6.96 -21.08
C GLY A 21 25.19 7.24 -19.66
N SER A 22 26.51 7.15 -19.44
CA SER A 22 27.12 7.24 -18.09
C SER A 22 26.85 8.57 -17.34
N TRP A 23 26.59 9.64 -18.06
CA TRP A 23 26.27 10.95 -17.48
C TRP A 23 24.91 10.96 -16.77
N SER A 24 24.00 10.06 -17.13
CA SER A 24 22.64 9.98 -16.58
C SER A 24 22.59 9.35 -15.17
N TRP A 25 23.67 8.74 -14.71
CA TRP A 25 23.72 8.02 -13.43
C TRP A 25 23.22 8.88 -12.25
N TRP A 26 23.70 10.11 -12.11
CA TRP A 26 23.30 11.01 -11.02
C TRP A 26 21.82 11.39 -11.08
N ILE A 27 21.31 11.61 -12.28
CA ILE A 27 19.90 11.97 -12.48
C ILE A 27 19.00 10.79 -12.11
N ILE A 28 19.34 9.59 -12.58
CA ILE A 28 18.57 8.38 -12.33
C ILE A 28 18.64 7.99 -10.85
N ALA A 29 19.81 8.03 -10.24
CA ALA A 29 19.96 7.74 -8.83
C ALA A 29 19.17 8.72 -7.94
N THR A 30 19.20 10.02 -8.26
CA THR A 30 18.43 11.03 -7.54
C THR A 30 16.92 10.84 -7.75
N ALA A 31 16.48 10.53 -8.95
CA ALA A 31 15.09 10.26 -9.26
C ALA A 31 14.58 8.99 -8.52
N ALA A 32 15.36 7.90 -8.54
CA ALA A 32 15.04 6.69 -7.82
C ALA A 32 14.95 6.92 -6.30
N PHE A 33 15.92 7.63 -5.73
CA PHE A 33 15.91 7.98 -4.31
C PHE A 33 14.69 8.85 -3.96
N SER A 34 14.40 9.88 -4.76
CA SER A 34 13.25 10.76 -4.52
C SER A 34 11.91 10.03 -4.62
N ALA A 35 11.78 9.13 -5.59
CA ALA A 35 10.57 8.30 -5.75
C ALA A 35 10.38 7.37 -4.55
N MET A 36 11.42 6.67 -4.12
CA MET A 36 11.39 5.80 -2.95
C MET A 36 11.05 6.57 -1.67
N LEU A 37 11.72 7.70 -1.45
CA LEU A 37 11.48 8.55 -0.29
C LEU A 37 10.04 9.09 -0.28
N GLY A 38 9.56 9.59 -1.42
CA GLY A 38 8.18 10.08 -1.56
C GLY A 38 7.16 8.99 -1.27
N THR A 39 7.38 7.78 -1.76
CA THR A 39 6.52 6.63 -1.49
C THR A 39 6.52 6.25 -0.01
N CYS A 40 7.68 6.22 0.64
CA CYS A 40 7.78 5.94 2.08
C CYS A 40 7.01 6.98 2.92
N ILE A 41 7.17 8.27 2.61
CA ILE A 41 6.45 9.35 3.31
C ILE A 41 4.95 9.22 3.10
N ALA A 42 4.51 9.00 1.87
CA ALA A 42 3.10 8.86 1.53
C ALA A 42 2.46 7.64 2.22
N CYS A 43 3.15 6.51 2.27
CA CYS A 43 2.71 5.31 2.97
C CYS A 43 2.60 5.54 4.48
N LEU A 44 3.64 6.13 5.10
CA LEU A 44 3.61 6.43 6.53
C LEU A 44 2.45 7.34 6.90
N ASP A 45 2.25 8.43 6.17
CA ASP A 45 1.15 9.36 6.40
C ASP A 45 -0.23 8.69 6.17
N GLY A 46 -0.37 7.95 5.07
CA GLY A 46 -1.60 7.26 4.72
C GLY A 46 -2.01 6.22 5.76
N TYR A 47 -1.09 5.36 6.19
CA TYR A 47 -1.36 4.35 7.22
C TYR A 47 -1.62 4.96 8.59
N ALA A 48 -0.87 5.99 8.99
CA ALA A 48 -1.07 6.68 10.25
C ALA A 48 -2.46 7.30 10.34
N ARG A 49 -2.89 8.00 9.29
CA ARG A 49 -4.25 8.61 9.23
C ARG A 49 -5.34 7.56 9.18
N SER A 50 -5.14 6.49 8.42
CA SER A 50 -6.11 5.40 8.33
C SER A 50 -6.31 4.72 9.68
N LEU A 51 -5.21 4.43 10.38
CA LEU A 51 -5.23 3.85 11.72
C LEU A 51 -5.91 4.78 12.73
N ALA A 52 -5.55 6.07 12.76
CA ALA A 52 -6.14 7.04 13.66
C ALA A 52 -7.67 7.17 13.45
N ARG A 53 -8.12 7.20 12.19
CA ARG A 53 -9.56 7.26 11.87
C ARG A 53 -10.29 5.98 12.24
N SER A 54 -9.67 4.82 12.02
CA SER A 54 -10.25 3.53 12.41
C SER A 54 -10.45 3.45 13.91
N ILE A 55 -9.45 3.86 14.70
CA ILE A 55 -9.54 3.89 16.18
C ILE A 55 -10.62 4.88 16.62
N SER A 56 -10.67 6.08 16.08
CA SER A 56 -11.68 7.09 16.45
C SER A 56 -13.10 6.63 16.14
N THR A 57 -13.29 5.92 15.03
CA THR A 57 -14.59 5.36 14.65
C THR A 57 -15.04 4.26 15.61
N LEU A 58 -14.11 3.40 16.04
CA LEU A 58 -14.40 2.32 16.99
C LEU A 58 -14.72 2.87 18.40
N GLN A 59 -14.10 3.99 18.79
CA GLN A 59 -14.32 4.62 20.10
C GLN A 59 -15.54 5.53 20.15
N ALA A 60 -16.27 5.70 19.03
CA ALA A 60 -17.42 6.62 18.89
C ALA A 60 -17.13 8.05 19.38
N THR A 61 -15.86 8.44 19.42
CA THR A 61 -15.45 9.80 19.78
C THR A 61 -15.68 10.75 18.61
N PRO A 62 -16.24 11.96 18.85
CA PRO A 62 -16.46 12.93 17.77
C PRO A 62 -15.13 13.24 17.08
N THR A 63 -15.16 13.28 15.75
CA THR A 63 -14.02 13.51 14.85
C THR A 63 -13.46 14.94 14.91
N SER A 64 -13.44 15.57 16.06
CA SER A 64 -12.56 16.72 16.25
C SER A 64 -11.13 16.16 16.23
N ALA A 65 -10.47 16.38 15.10
CA ALA A 65 -9.12 15.93 14.79
C ALA A 65 -8.22 16.01 16.03
N ASN A 66 -8.11 14.92 16.75
CA ASN A 66 -7.13 14.81 17.79
C ASN A 66 -5.78 14.63 17.10
N ILE A 67 -5.16 15.75 16.74
CA ILE A 67 -3.79 15.82 16.18
C ILE A 67 -2.85 14.90 16.95
N ARG A 68 -3.11 14.75 18.25
CA ARG A 68 -2.41 13.84 19.15
C ARG A 68 -2.57 12.36 18.74
N HIS A 69 -3.75 11.92 18.30
CA HIS A 69 -3.96 10.52 17.85
C HIS A 69 -3.29 10.25 16.49
N GLU A 70 -3.26 11.23 15.59
CA GLU A 70 -2.54 11.09 14.31
C GLU A 70 -1.02 11.01 14.56
N GLN A 71 -0.49 11.83 15.46
CA GLN A 71 0.93 11.79 15.81
C GLN A 71 1.34 10.47 16.47
N TRP A 72 0.53 9.97 17.42
CA TRP A 72 0.80 8.68 18.05
C TRP A 72 0.71 7.51 17.07
N SER A 73 -0.25 7.51 16.17
CA SER A 73 -0.36 6.47 15.15
C SER A 73 0.81 6.52 14.16
N LEU A 74 1.30 7.71 13.80
CA LEU A 74 2.48 7.87 12.95
C LEU A 74 3.74 7.31 13.62
N ILE A 75 3.95 7.65 14.91
CA ILE A 75 5.07 7.13 15.70
C ILE A 75 4.99 5.60 15.79
N LEU A 76 3.81 5.06 16.06
CA LEU A 76 3.59 3.62 16.21
C LEU A 76 3.88 2.88 14.90
N VAL A 77 3.40 3.40 13.76
CA VAL A 77 3.67 2.82 12.44
C VAL A 77 5.15 2.91 12.08
N ALA A 78 5.79 4.06 12.36
CA ALA A 78 7.22 4.25 12.08
C ALA A 78 8.11 3.33 12.94
N ILE A 79 7.82 3.20 14.24
CA ILE A 79 8.54 2.28 15.14
C ILE A 79 8.31 0.83 14.72
N GLY A 80 7.07 0.47 14.36
CA GLY A 80 6.74 -0.87 13.88
C GLY A 80 7.51 -1.23 12.61
N ALA A 81 7.54 -0.32 11.63
CA ALA A 81 8.30 -0.52 10.40
C ALA A 81 9.81 -0.64 10.66
N LEU A 82 10.36 0.24 11.50
CA LEU A 82 11.77 0.20 11.88
C LEU A 82 12.11 -1.11 12.62
N SER A 83 11.25 -1.54 13.54
CA SER A 83 11.43 -2.79 14.28
C SER A 83 11.45 -4.00 13.33
N LEU A 84 10.57 -4.05 12.34
CA LEU A 84 10.56 -5.12 11.34
C LEU A 84 11.86 -5.15 10.53
N ILE A 85 12.36 -4.01 10.11
CA ILE A 85 13.62 -3.92 9.35
C ILE A 85 14.82 -4.36 10.20
N LEU A 86 14.85 -3.99 11.49
CA LEU A 86 15.95 -4.34 12.38
C LEU A 86 15.92 -5.81 12.83
N LEU A 87 14.74 -6.40 12.98
CA LEU A 87 14.57 -7.79 13.40
C LEU A 87 14.83 -8.80 12.27
N PHE A 88 14.58 -8.39 11.01
CA PHE A 88 14.70 -9.23 9.83
C PHE A 88 15.63 -8.64 8.75
N PRO A 89 16.87 -8.31 9.07
CA PRO A 89 17.78 -7.65 8.11
C PRO A 89 18.16 -8.55 6.93
N SER A 90 18.15 -9.88 7.13
CA SER A 90 18.59 -10.87 6.13
C SER A 90 17.46 -11.32 5.20
N ASP A 91 16.19 -11.17 5.60
CA ASP A 91 15.04 -11.81 4.96
C ASP A 91 14.03 -10.80 4.41
N ILE A 92 14.53 -9.66 3.89
CA ILE A 92 13.66 -8.62 3.29
C ILE A 92 12.79 -9.19 2.17
N ARG A 93 13.28 -10.17 1.41
CA ARG A 93 12.49 -10.88 0.39
C ARG A 93 11.28 -11.57 1.01
N VAL A 94 11.47 -12.31 2.10
CA VAL A 94 10.39 -13.01 2.80
C VAL A 94 9.36 -12.02 3.33
N LEU A 95 9.80 -10.88 3.88
CA LEU A 95 8.88 -9.81 4.32
C LEU A 95 8.08 -9.22 3.17
N VAL A 96 8.71 -8.98 2.02
CA VAL A 96 8.02 -8.46 0.83
C VAL A 96 7.05 -9.51 0.27
N ASP A 97 7.44 -10.77 0.22
CA ASP A 97 6.58 -11.87 -0.25
C ASP A 97 5.36 -12.06 0.66
N ILE A 98 5.56 -12.01 1.98
CA ILE A 98 4.45 -12.07 2.95
C ILE A 98 3.55 -10.86 2.80
N ALA A 99 4.10 -9.65 2.72
CA ALA A 99 3.34 -8.42 2.61
C ALA A 99 2.52 -8.36 1.31
N THR A 100 3.12 -8.77 0.18
CA THR A 100 2.43 -8.84 -1.11
C THR A 100 1.34 -9.91 -1.10
N THR A 101 1.63 -11.09 -0.60
CA THR A 101 0.65 -12.17 -0.48
C THR A 101 -0.54 -11.78 0.40
N LEU A 102 -0.27 -11.18 1.58
CA LEU A 102 -1.32 -10.70 2.47
C LEU A 102 -2.17 -9.61 1.80
N SER A 103 -1.52 -8.64 1.13
CA SER A 103 -2.20 -7.57 0.42
C SER A 103 -3.11 -8.11 -0.67
N PHE A 104 -2.64 -9.12 -1.40
CA PHE A 104 -3.38 -9.79 -2.45
C PHE A 104 -4.62 -10.52 -1.92
N LEU A 105 -4.50 -11.13 -0.73
CA LEU A 105 -5.58 -11.85 -0.07
C LEU A 105 -6.65 -10.90 0.49
N VAL A 106 -6.20 -9.77 1.04
CA VAL A 106 -7.08 -8.78 1.67
C VAL A 106 -7.78 -7.89 0.63
N ALA A 107 -7.17 -7.68 -0.54
CA ALA A 107 -7.72 -6.81 -1.58
C ALA A 107 -9.17 -7.15 -2.00
N PRO A 108 -9.55 -8.42 -2.31
CA PRO A 108 -10.91 -8.76 -2.67
C PRO A 108 -11.90 -8.56 -1.51
N LEU A 109 -11.47 -8.78 -0.27
CA LEU A 109 -12.31 -8.58 0.91
C LEU A 109 -12.64 -7.10 1.10
N VAL A 110 -11.64 -6.23 1.00
CA VAL A 110 -11.81 -4.77 1.12
C VAL A 110 -12.62 -4.22 -0.07
N ALA A 111 -12.36 -4.69 -1.28
CA ALA A 111 -13.12 -4.32 -2.46
C ALA A 111 -14.60 -4.73 -2.34
N GLY A 112 -14.87 -5.95 -1.86
CA GLY A 112 -16.22 -6.44 -1.61
C GLY A 112 -16.95 -5.65 -0.53
N ALA A 113 -16.27 -5.34 0.58
CA ALA A 113 -16.82 -4.52 1.65
C ALA A 113 -17.17 -3.11 1.16
N ASN A 114 -16.28 -2.46 0.40
CA ASN A 114 -16.54 -1.16 -0.20
C ASN A 114 -17.73 -1.19 -1.16
N LEU A 115 -17.78 -2.19 -2.05
CA LEU A 115 -18.89 -2.34 -2.98
C LEU A 115 -20.23 -2.53 -2.24
N TYR A 116 -20.22 -3.36 -1.19
CA TYR A 116 -21.37 -3.58 -0.35
C TYR A 116 -21.86 -2.30 0.33
N LEU A 117 -20.95 -1.51 0.92
CA LEU A 117 -21.28 -0.25 1.60
C LEU A 117 -21.90 0.77 0.64
N VAL A 118 -21.32 0.93 -0.56
CA VAL A 118 -21.75 1.92 -1.55
C VAL A 118 -23.08 1.53 -2.23
N THR A 119 -23.38 0.24 -2.30
CA THR A 119 -24.65 -0.27 -2.90
C THR A 119 -25.80 -0.36 -1.90
N ARG A 120 -25.55 -0.14 -0.60
CA ARG A 120 -26.61 -0.16 0.42
C ARG A 120 -27.66 0.93 0.18
N LYS A 121 -28.91 0.62 0.60
CA LYS A 121 -30.06 1.56 0.47
C LYS A 121 -29.87 2.83 1.30
N GLU A 122 -29.13 2.75 2.39
CA GLU A 122 -28.84 3.84 3.32
C GLU A 122 -27.80 4.85 2.79
N PHE A 123 -27.16 4.53 1.66
CA PHE A 123 -26.18 5.43 1.06
C PHE A 123 -26.87 6.66 0.45
N PRO A 124 -26.37 7.90 0.69
CA PRO A 124 -27.00 9.12 0.21
C PRO A 124 -27.31 9.08 -1.28
N ALA A 125 -28.55 9.36 -1.65
CA ALA A 125 -29.04 9.20 -3.03
C ALA A 125 -28.24 10.02 -4.06
N GLY A 126 -27.71 11.18 -3.66
CA GLY A 126 -26.90 12.05 -4.51
C GLY A 126 -25.46 11.57 -4.74
N ALA A 127 -24.98 10.58 -3.95
CA ALA A 127 -23.62 10.05 -4.05
C ALA A 127 -23.57 8.60 -4.56
N LYS A 128 -24.72 8.03 -4.96
CA LYS A 128 -24.77 6.65 -5.50
C LYS A 128 -24.05 6.58 -6.84
N PRO A 129 -23.17 5.58 -7.00
CA PRO A 129 -22.47 5.38 -8.26
C PRO A 129 -23.44 4.99 -9.38
N PRO A 130 -23.18 5.40 -10.63
CA PRO A 130 -23.97 4.99 -11.78
C PRO A 130 -23.84 3.46 -12.00
N ARG A 131 -24.85 2.88 -12.62
CA ARG A 131 -24.93 1.42 -12.82
C ARG A 131 -23.72 0.79 -13.52
N TRP A 132 -23.12 1.53 -14.45
CA TRP A 132 -21.92 1.05 -15.15
C TRP A 132 -20.69 0.93 -14.23
N MET A 133 -20.52 1.85 -13.27
CA MET A 133 -19.46 1.75 -12.25
C MET A 133 -19.67 0.55 -11.33
N VAL A 134 -20.91 0.28 -10.94
CA VAL A 134 -21.22 -0.91 -10.14
C VAL A 134 -20.92 -2.20 -10.91
N ALA A 135 -21.26 -2.26 -12.20
CA ALA A 135 -20.95 -3.40 -13.06
C ALA A 135 -19.42 -3.60 -13.20
N LEU A 136 -18.67 -2.50 -13.40
CA LEU A 136 -17.21 -2.53 -13.47
C LEU A 136 -16.59 -3.01 -12.14
N SER A 137 -17.15 -2.57 -11.01
CA SER A 137 -16.70 -3.00 -9.68
C SER A 137 -16.94 -4.49 -9.44
N TRP A 138 -18.07 -5.03 -9.89
CA TRP A 138 -18.34 -6.47 -9.84
C TRP A 138 -17.38 -7.26 -10.71
N PHE A 139 -17.07 -6.76 -11.90
CA PHE A 139 -16.08 -7.39 -12.79
C PHE A 139 -14.68 -7.37 -12.14
N GLY A 140 -14.26 -6.24 -11.59
CA GLY A 140 -12.99 -6.13 -10.87
C GLY A 140 -12.91 -7.05 -9.66
N LEU A 141 -14.00 -7.15 -8.89
CA LEU A 141 -14.08 -8.06 -7.73
C LEU A 141 -13.97 -9.52 -8.16
N ALA A 142 -14.68 -9.92 -9.22
CA ALA A 142 -14.61 -11.28 -9.77
C ALA A 142 -13.20 -11.61 -10.27
N PHE A 143 -12.55 -10.65 -10.95
CA PHE A 143 -11.18 -10.79 -11.41
C PHE A 143 -10.19 -10.96 -10.24
N LEU A 144 -10.26 -10.08 -9.23
CA LEU A 144 -9.40 -10.17 -8.05
C LEU A 144 -9.61 -11.48 -7.28
N THR A 145 -10.85 -11.90 -7.10
CA THR A 145 -11.17 -13.15 -6.39
C THR A 145 -10.70 -14.36 -7.18
N GLY A 146 -10.91 -14.37 -8.50
CA GLY A 146 -10.45 -15.46 -9.37
C GLY A 146 -8.94 -15.59 -9.39
N PHE A 147 -8.23 -14.46 -9.48
CA PHE A 147 -6.77 -14.44 -9.47
C PHE A 147 -6.20 -14.84 -8.10
N SER A 148 -6.83 -14.37 -7.03
CA SER A 148 -6.47 -14.76 -5.65
C SER A 148 -6.68 -16.26 -5.41
N GLY A 149 -7.75 -16.83 -5.99
CA GLY A 149 -8.02 -18.28 -5.94
C GLY A 149 -7.00 -19.10 -6.73
N LEU A 150 -6.60 -18.63 -7.91
CA LEU A 150 -5.55 -19.28 -8.72
C LEU A 150 -4.20 -19.29 -7.99
N TYR A 151 -3.87 -18.22 -7.30
CA TYR A 151 -2.63 -18.14 -6.51
C TYR A 151 -2.59 -19.15 -5.35
N PHE A 152 -3.75 -19.54 -4.82
CA PHE A 152 -3.86 -20.53 -3.74
C PHE A 152 -3.80 -21.98 -4.23
N LEU A 153 -4.14 -22.19 -5.50
CA LEU A 153 -4.22 -23.52 -6.11
C LEU A 153 -2.93 -23.95 -6.84
N GLY A 154 -2.02 -23.00 -7.11
CA GLY A 154 -0.75 -23.22 -7.80
C GLY A 154 0.45 -23.11 -6.91
#